data_cf369839a9e4824190cb0496a774b381
#
_entry.id   cf369839a9e4824190cb0496a774b381
#
_cell.length_a   1.000
_cell.length_b   1.000
_cell.length_c   1.000
_cell.angle_alpha   90.00
_cell.angle_beta   90.00
_cell.angle_gamma   90.00
#
_symmetry.space_group_name_H-M   'P 1'
#
loop_
_entity.id
_entity.type
_entity.pdbx_description
1 polymer ?
#
loop_
_entity_poly.entity_id
_entity_poly.type
_entity_poly.pdbx_seq_one_letter_code
_entity_poly.pdbx_strand_id
1 'polypeptide(L)'
;MKNIHKTTKKKKSFFIERFSTFSFLTLLPIVALMIFVFISMFRAKNEEVDLPKILLKDIKTMRVAIDDYYKATGTFPDLVLANSDGKLESIYYEKDGEKIYFKDYLRESSLPKTPTFKDLTESNKIYLVENFRKVTNDGGWNYNIKTGEIHANLPYNFFEQGIDWQNY
;
A
#
# COMPACT_ATOMS: atom_id res chain seq x y z
N MET A 1 53.60 -16.13 -61.81
CA MET A 1 52.52 -15.25 -61.31
C MET A 1 51.37 -16.06 -60.66
N LYS A 2 51.59 -16.87 -59.60
CA LYS A 2 50.56 -17.70 -59.01
C LYS A 2 50.46 -17.60 -57.46
N ASN A 3 51.26 -16.72 -56.80
CA ASN A 3 51.29 -16.69 -55.30
C ASN A 3 50.68 -15.43 -54.64
N ILE A 4 50.22 -14.42 -55.43
CA ILE A 4 49.71 -13.16 -54.86
C ILE A 4 48.23 -13.29 -54.47
N HIS A 5 47.47 -14.19 -55.08
CA HIS A 5 46.01 -14.33 -54.78
C HIS A 5 45.68 -15.12 -53.50
N LYS A 6 46.62 -15.93 -52.98
CA LYS A 6 46.33 -16.70 -51.74
C LYS A 6 46.51 -15.91 -50.45
N THR A 7 47.37 -14.92 -50.43
CA THR A 7 47.69 -14.11 -49.27
C THR A 7 46.59 -13.08 -48.97
N THR A 8 45.92 -12.55 -49.98
CA THR A 8 44.84 -11.58 -49.83
C THR A 8 43.55 -12.20 -49.28
N LYS A 9 43.23 -13.43 -49.68
CA LYS A 9 42.06 -14.14 -49.16
C LYS A 9 42.20 -14.49 -47.67
N LYS A 10 43.37 -14.91 -47.23
CA LYS A 10 43.64 -15.26 -45.84
C LYS A 10 43.59 -14.05 -44.89
N LYS A 11 44.10 -12.88 -45.35
CA LYS A 11 44.04 -11.62 -44.59
C LYS A 11 42.58 -11.11 -44.46
N LYS A 12 41.75 -11.27 -45.50
CA LYS A 12 40.37 -10.82 -45.48
C LYS A 12 39.49 -11.67 -44.54
N SER A 13 39.70 -12.98 -44.47
CA SER A 13 38.98 -13.85 -43.58
C SER A 13 39.34 -13.60 -42.09
N PHE A 14 40.64 -13.40 -41.81
CA PHE A 14 41.12 -13.11 -40.46
C PHE A 14 40.60 -11.74 -39.94
N PHE A 15 40.43 -10.77 -40.81
CA PHE A 15 39.92 -9.44 -40.46
C PHE A 15 38.39 -9.50 -40.17
N ILE A 16 37.66 -10.29 -40.92
CA ILE A 16 36.21 -10.48 -40.74
C ILE A 16 35.92 -11.27 -39.46
N GLU A 17 36.68 -12.30 -39.13
CA GLU A 17 36.56 -13.04 -37.88
C GLU A 17 36.88 -12.19 -36.63
N ARG A 18 37.90 -11.33 -36.72
CA ARG A 18 38.24 -10.41 -35.61
C ARG A 18 37.17 -9.33 -35.41
N PHE A 19 36.55 -8.85 -36.47
CA PHE A 19 35.45 -7.88 -36.36
C PHE A 19 34.20 -8.52 -35.74
N SER A 20 33.90 -9.77 -36.08
CA SER A 20 32.79 -10.51 -35.53
C SER A 20 32.92 -10.76 -34.03
N THR A 21 34.10 -11.22 -33.58
CA THR A 21 34.35 -11.49 -32.15
C THR A 21 34.41 -10.22 -31.30
N PHE A 22 35.00 -9.12 -31.84
CA PHE A 22 35.03 -7.84 -31.14
C PHE A 22 33.63 -7.20 -31.02
N SER A 23 32.81 -7.32 -32.05
CA SER A 23 31.41 -6.87 -32.04
C SER A 23 30.58 -7.65 -31.04
N PHE A 24 30.81 -8.96 -30.90
CA PHE A 24 30.10 -9.81 -29.92
C PHE A 24 30.52 -9.48 -28.49
N LEU A 25 31.78 -9.19 -28.23
CA LEU A 25 32.32 -8.88 -26.91
C LEU A 25 31.80 -7.52 -26.39
N THR A 26 31.55 -6.55 -27.27
CA THR A 26 31.01 -5.24 -26.92
C THR A 26 29.46 -5.24 -26.79
N LEU A 27 28.80 -6.13 -27.53
CA LEU A 27 27.31 -6.24 -27.49
C LEU A 27 26.84 -6.87 -26.19
N LEU A 28 27.56 -7.82 -25.64
CA LEU A 28 27.19 -8.59 -24.46
C LEU A 28 26.98 -7.72 -23.20
N PRO A 29 27.87 -6.77 -22.84
CA PRO A 29 27.64 -5.88 -21.71
C PRO A 29 26.49 -4.90 -21.94
N ILE A 30 26.23 -4.46 -23.17
CA ILE A 30 25.11 -3.58 -23.49
C ILE A 30 23.78 -4.31 -23.28
N VAL A 31 23.67 -5.56 -23.73
CA VAL A 31 22.49 -6.39 -23.53
C VAL A 31 22.29 -6.70 -22.04
N ALA A 32 23.38 -7.01 -21.31
CA ALA A 32 23.31 -7.24 -19.86
C ALA A 32 22.84 -5.98 -19.12
N LEU A 33 23.31 -4.81 -19.53
CA LEU A 33 22.90 -3.53 -18.93
C LEU A 33 21.42 -3.20 -19.24
N MET A 34 20.95 -3.48 -20.45
CA MET A 34 19.54 -3.34 -20.79
C MET A 34 18.63 -4.29 -20.00
N ILE A 35 19.05 -5.55 -19.83
CA ILE A 35 18.33 -6.51 -19.01
C ILE A 35 18.30 -6.06 -17.53
N PHE A 36 19.42 -5.55 -17.01
CA PHE A 36 19.50 -5.04 -15.64
C PHE A 36 18.57 -3.84 -15.43
N VAL A 37 18.57 -2.87 -16.36
CA VAL A 37 17.66 -1.70 -16.32
C VAL A 37 16.20 -2.16 -16.41
N PHE A 38 15.90 -3.11 -17.29
CA PHE A 38 14.55 -3.65 -17.43
C PHE A 38 14.09 -4.37 -16.15
N ILE A 39 14.94 -5.22 -15.56
CA ILE A 39 14.63 -5.88 -14.27
C ILE A 39 14.46 -4.85 -13.15
N SER A 40 15.30 -3.81 -13.10
CA SER A 40 15.19 -2.74 -12.10
C SER A 40 13.91 -1.94 -12.25
N MET A 41 13.48 -1.64 -13.47
CA MET A 41 12.19 -0.98 -13.73
C MET A 41 10.98 -1.87 -13.34
N PHE A 42 11.09 -3.18 -13.60
CA PHE A 42 10.06 -4.13 -13.18
C PHE A 42 9.99 -4.28 -11.66
N ARG A 43 11.14 -4.32 -10.97
CA ARG A 43 11.18 -4.36 -9.49
C ARG A 43 10.62 -3.08 -8.89
N ALA A 44 11.03 -1.91 -9.37
CA ALA A 44 10.50 -0.64 -8.89
C ALA A 44 8.98 -0.53 -9.05
N LYS A 45 8.40 -1.10 -10.11
CA LYS A 45 6.95 -1.14 -10.32
C LYS A 45 6.22 -2.13 -9.41
N ASN A 46 6.89 -3.21 -8.98
CA ASN A 46 6.30 -4.22 -8.09
C ASN A 46 6.43 -3.85 -6.60
N GLU A 47 7.24 -2.85 -6.24
CA GLU A 47 7.35 -2.29 -4.89
C GLU A 47 6.44 -1.08 -4.69
N GLU A 48 5.65 -0.68 -5.70
CA GLU A 48 4.64 0.35 -5.54
C GLU A 48 3.59 -0.17 -4.54
N VAL A 49 3.65 0.39 -3.35
CA VAL A 49 2.75 0.04 -2.24
C VAL A 49 1.31 0.27 -2.71
N ASP A 50 0.51 -0.78 -2.79
CA ASP A 50 -0.89 -0.70 -3.19
C ASP A 50 -1.72 -0.11 -2.02
N LEU A 51 -1.63 1.21 -1.88
CA LEU A 51 -2.30 1.96 -0.82
C LEU A 51 -3.80 1.69 -0.73
N PRO A 52 -4.55 1.61 -1.85
CA PRO A 52 -5.95 1.23 -1.81
C PRO A 52 -6.20 -0.13 -1.18
N LYS A 53 -5.37 -1.12 -1.50
CA LYS A 53 -5.51 -2.49 -0.98
C LYS A 53 -5.21 -2.57 0.52
N ILE A 54 -4.20 -1.81 0.98
CA ILE A 54 -3.92 -1.69 2.41
C ILE A 54 -5.11 -1.08 3.12
N LEU A 55 -5.64 0.04 2.61
CA LEU A 55 -6.78 0.72 3.20
C LEU A 55 -8.04 -0.17 3.26
N LEU A 56 -8.32 -0.93 2.19
CA LEU A 56 -9.43 -1.89 2.18
C LEU A 56 -9.27 -2.98 3.24
N LYS A 57 -8.05 -3.48 3.43
CA LYS A 57 -7.73 -4.42 4.50
C LYS A 57 -7.97 -3.81 5.87
N ASP A 58 -7.52 -2.58 6.10
CA ASP A 58 -7.66 -1.88 7.38
C ASP A 58 -9.12 -1.59 7.72
N ILE A 59 -9.93 -1.12 6.75
CA ILE A 59 -11.38 -0.95 6.93
C ILE A 59 -12.03 -2.28 7.35
N LYS A 60 -11.72 -3.37 6.63
CA LYS A 60 -12.27 -4.69 6.95
C LYS A 60 -11.86 -5.16 8.34
N THR A 61 -10.60 -4.97 8.71
CA THR A 61 -10.08 -5.36 10.03
C THR A 61 -10.78 -4.59 11.14
N MET A 62 -10.95 -3.28 10.98
CA MET A 62 -11.67 -2.47 11.97
C MET A 62 -13.14 -2.85 12.10
N ARG A 63 -13.83 -3.08 10.97
CA ARG A 63 -15.25 -3.52 11.00
C ARG A 63 -15.42 -4.83 11.74
N VAL A 64 -14.54 -5.81 11.50
CA VAL A 64 -14.57 -7.09 12.21
C VAL A 64 -14.32 -6.88 13.71
N ALA A 65 -13.31 -6.08 14.08
CA ALA A 65 -13.01 -5.80 15.48
C ALA A 65 -14.15 -5.09 16.21
N ILE A 66 -14.81 -4.12 15.57
CA ILE A 66 -15.96 -3.39 16.12
C ILE A 66 -17.15 -4.35 16.33
N ASP A 67 -17.44 -5.21 15.34
CA ASP A 67 -18.54 -6.17 15.41
C ASP A 67 -18.29 -7.24 16.51
N ASP A 68 -17.08 -7.76 16.61
CA ASP A 68 -16.70 -8.75 17.61
C ASP A 68 -16.70 -8.15 19.04
N TYR A 69 -16.24 -6.91 19.19
CA TYR A 69 -16.35 -6.18 20.46
C TYR A 69 -17.80 -5.97 20.86
N TYR A 70 -18.66 -5.57 19.92
CA TYR A 70 -20.10 -5.40 20.16
C TYR A 70 -20.76 -6.71 20.58
N LYS A 71 -20.44 -7.83 19.93
CA LYS A 71 -20.96 -9.16 20.33
C LYS A 71 -20.56 -9.53 21.74
N ALA A 72 -19.36 -9.16 22.18
CA ALA A 72 -18.87 -9.47 23.51
C ALA A 72 -19.44 -8.56 24.61
N THR A 73 -19.67 -7.27 24.29
CA THR A 73 -20.01 -6.24 25.28
C THR A 73 -21.45 -5.74 25.20
N GLY A 74 -22.11 -5.90 24.04
CA GLY A 74 -23.42 -5.31 23.73
C GLY A 74 -23.36 -3.81 23.41
N THR A 75 -22.16 -3.20 23.35
CA THR A 75 -21.96 -1.78 23.05
C THR A 75 -20.87 -1.59 22.00
N PHE A 76 -20.98 -0.55 21.17
CA PHE A 76 -19.93 -0.19 20.24
C PHE A 76 -18.78 0.54 20.96
N PRO A 77 -17.51 0.33 20.54
CA PRO A 77 -16.36 0.98 21.18
C PRO A 77 -16.37 2.50 20.95
N ASP A 78 -16.01 3.28 21.98
CA ASP A 78 -15.80 4.73 21.82
C ASP A 78 -14.41 5.02 21.24
N LEU A 79 -14.28 4.94 19.91
CA LEU A 79 -13.02 5.11 19.20
C LEU A 79 -12.44 6.53 19.31
N VAL A 80 -13.28 7.53 19.70
CA VAL A 80 -12.80 8.93 19.86
C VAL A 80 -11.80 9.04 21.00
N LEU A 81 -11.87 8.16 21.99
CA LEU A 81 -10.90 8.14 23.10
C LEU A 81 -9.46 7.95 22.62
N ALA A 82 -9.25 7.30 21.44
CA ALA A 82 -7.94 7.16 20.85
C ALA A 82 -7.40 8.45 20.20
N ASN A 83 -8.21 9.50 20.01
CA ASN A 83 -7.77 10.75 19.39
C ASN A 83 -6.77 11.54 20.25
N SER A 84 -6.74 11.31 21.58
CA SER A 84 -5.90 12.07 22.50
C SER A 84 -4.42 11.64 22.44
N ASP A 85 -4.16 10.34 22.34
CA ASP A 85 -2.81 9.77 22.41
C ASP A 85 -2.58 8.64 21.37
N GLY A 86 -3.57 8.35 20.54
CA GLY A 86 -3.54 7.29 19.54
C GLY A 86 -3.61 5.87 20.11
N LYS A 87 -3.77 5.71 21.44
CA LYS A 87 -3.73 4.42 22.09
C LYS A 87 -5.13 3.84 22.29
N LEU A 88 -5.21 2.52 22.31
CA LEU A 88 -6.46 1.78 22.47
C LEU A 88 -6.72 1.30 23.88
N GLU A 89 -5.79 1.53 24.82
CA GLU A 89 -5.92 1.12 26.23
C GLU A 89 -7.07 1.83 26.96
N SER A 90 -7.46 3.02 26.51
CA SER A 90 -8.57 3.80 27.08
C SER A 90 -9.95 3.29 26.61
N ILE A 91 -10.00 2.45 25.58
CA ILE A 91 -11.24 1.94 25.01
C ILE A 91 -11.53 0.58 25.60
N TYR A 92 -12.37 0.55 26.65
CA TYR A 92 -12.78 -0.68 27.30
C TYR A 92 -14.23 -0.61 27.77
N TYR A 93 -14.83 -1.78 27.91
CA TYR A 93 -16.12 -1.99 28.59
C TYR A 93 -15.85 -2.68 29.92
N GLU A 94 -16.46 -2.18 30.98
CA GLU A 94 -16.35 -2.79 32.32
C GLU A 94 -17.65 -3.46 32.71
N LYS A 95 -17.57 -4.75 33.07
CA LYS A 95 -18.67 -5.55 33.53
C LYS A 95 -18.21 -6.44 34.67
N ASP A 96 -18.93 -6.38 35.79
CA ASP A 96 -18.69 -7.21 36.99
C ASP A 96 -17.23 -7.10 37.51
N GLY A 97 -16.58 -5.94 37.31
CA GLY A 97 -15.20 -5.68 37.72
C GLY A 97 -14.15 -6.18 36.72
N GLU A 98 -14.55 -6.79 35.62
CA GLU A 98 -13.67 -7.18 34.53
C GLU A 98 -13.70 -6.16 33.39
N LYS A 99 -12.51 -5.90 32.80
CA LYS A 99 -12.36 -4.97 31.67
C LYS A 99 -12.16 -5.74 30.38
N ILE A 100 -13.01 -5.46 29.40
CA ILE A 100 -12.93 -5.99 28.04
C ILE A 100 -12.38 -4.86 27.14
N TYR A 101 -11.17 -5.01 26.65
CA TYR A 101 -10.49 -3.98 25.87
C TYR A 101 -10.70 -4.14 24.38
N PHE A 102 -10.98 -3.05 23.68
CA PHE A 102 -11.13 -3.06 22.22
C PHE A 102 -9.85 -3.50 21.49
N LYS A 103 -8.67 -3.14 22.01
CA LYS A 103 -7.37 -3.54 21.44
C LYS A 103 -7.22 -5.07 21.26
N ASP A 104 -7.87 -5.87 22.09
CA ASP A 104 -7.77 -7.33 22.04
C ASP A 104 -8.49 -7.90 20.81
N TYR A 105 -9.48 -7.17 20.29
CA TYR A 105 -10.22 -7.49 19.06
C TYR A 105 -9.53 -6.96 17.81
N LEU A 106 -9.01 -5.75 17.86
CA LEU A 106 -8.26 -5.17 16.74
C LEU A 106 -6.88 -5.83 16.59
N ARG A 107 -6.30 -6.37 17.69
CA ARG A 107 -4.97 -6.99 17.77
C ARG A 107 -3.83 -6.03 17.39
N GLU A 108 -4.04 -4.75 17.62
CA GLU A 108 -3.11 -3.66 17.35
C GLU A 108 -3.01 -2.78 18.59
N SER A 109 -1.92 -2.02 18.71
CA SER A 109 -1.73 -1.05 19.81
C SER A 109 -2.38 0.30 19.53
N SER A 110 -2.67 0.58 18.26
CA SER A 110 -3.27 1.84 17.78
C SER A 110 -4.20 1.58 16.61
N LEU A 111 -5.08 2.55 16.34
CA LEU A 111 -5.90 2.53 15.12
C LEU A 111 -5.01 2.61 13.87
N PRO A 112 -5.33 1.86 12.80
CA PRO A 112 -4.67 2.01 11.53
C PRO A 112 -4.82 3.44 11.02
N LYS A 113 -3.84 3.89 10.22
CA LYS A 113 -3.86 5.22 9.63
C LYS A 113 -4.31 5.17 8.18
N THR A 114 -5.16 6.10 7.76
CA THR A 114 -5.34 6.35 6.34
C THR A 114 -4.02 6.82 5.75
N PRO A 115 -3.60 6.35 4.57
CA PRO A 115 -2.27 6.61 4.05
C PRO A 115 -2.08 8.04 3.56
N THR A 116 -0.83 8.50 3.52
CA THR A 116 -0.43 9.72 2.83
C THR A 116 -0.61 9.56 1.33
N PHE A 117 -1.32 10.48 0.70
CA PHE A 117 -1.44 10.56 -0.75
C PHE A 117 -1.82 11.98 -1.18
N LYS A 118 -1.18 12.51 -2.22
CA LYS A 118 -1.34 13.91 -2.66
C LYS A 118 -1.10 14.89 -1.49
N ASP A 119 -2.07 15.72 -1.18
CA ASP A 119 -1.97 16.77 -0.15
C ASP A 119 -2.44 16.30 1.23
N LEU A 120 -2.91 15.05 1.37
CA LEU A 120 -3.32 14.47 2.64
C LEU A 120 -2.18 13.72 3.30
N THR A 121 -1.94 14.00 4.57
CA THR A 121 -1.01 13.26 5.43
C THR A 121 -1.69 12.05 6.06
N GLU A 122 -0.91 11.07 6.50
CA GLU A 122 -1.45 9.92 7.22
C GLU A 122 -2.20 10.34 8.48
N SER A 123 -3.32 9.71 8.78
CA SER A 123 -4.15 10.06 9.92
C SER A 123 -4.92 8.85 10.46
N ASN A 124 -4.95 8.67 11.78
CA ASN A 124 -5.84 7.72 12.47
C ASN A 124 -6.95 8.44 13.26
N LYS A 125 -7.15 9.73 13.03
CA LYS A 125 -8.16 10.53 13.72
C LYS A 125 -9.56 10.00 13.45
N ILE A 126 -10.37 9.92 14.51
CA ILE A 126 -11.79 9.55 14.43
C ILE A 126 -12.65 10.80 14.41
N TYR A 127 -13.54 10.84 13.46
CA TYR A 127 -14.59 11.85 13.35
C TYR A 127 -15.94 11.16 13.59
N LEU A 128 -16.67 11.59 14.64
CA LEU A 128 -18.03 11.09 14.89
C LEU A 128 -18.98 11.68 13.86
N VAL A 129 -19.72 10.80 13.21
CA VAL A 129 -20.72 11.17 12.22
C VAL A 129 -22.03 10.40 12.47
N GLU A 130 -23.15 11.06 12.26
CA GLU A 130 -24.46 10.40 12.18
C GLU A 130 -24.85 10.12 10.72
N ASN A 131 -24.21 10.85 9.78
CA ASN A 131 -24.50 10.74 8.36
C ASN A 131 -23.19 10.88 7.56
N PHE A 132 -22.82 9.84 6.86
CA PHE A 132 -21.59 9.77 6.05
C PHE A 132 -21.58 10.66 4.78
N ARG A 133 -22.70 11.34 4.47
CA ARG A 133 -22.75 12.30 3.37
C ARG A 133 -22.17 13.68 3.71
N LYS A 134 -21.86 13.93 4.99
CA LYS A 134 -21.32 15.20 5.48
C LYS A 134 -20.02 14.97 6.22
N VAL A 135 -18.97 14.74 5.47
CA VAL A 135 -17.62 14.39 5.99
C VAL A 135 -16.59 15.45 5.58
N THR A 136 -15.46 15.52 6.27
CA THR A 136 -14.45 16.57 6.06
C THR A 136 -13.47 16.25 4.96
N ASN A 137 -13.22 14.98 4.66
CA ASN A 137 -12.22 14.49 3.71
C ASN A 137 -10.75 14.81 4.10
N ASP A 138 -10.47 14.96 5.40
CA ASP A 138 -9.17 15.37 5.94
C ASP A 138 -8.28 14.18 6.33
N GLY A 139 -8.61 12.97 5.86
CA GLY A 139 -7.97 11.73 6.30
C GLY A 139 -8.55 11.22 7.62
N GLY A 140 -8.08 10.06 8.09
CA GLY A 140 -8.64 9.37 9.25
C GLY A 140 -9.95 8.65 8.95
N TRP A 141 -10.82 8.52 9.94
CA TRP A 141 -11.97 7.65 9.90
C TRP A 141 -13.26 8.36 10.32
N ASN A 142 -14.31 8.22 9.54
CA ASN A 142 -15.67 8.59 9.91
C ASN A 142 -16.32 7.41 10.63
N TYR A 143 -16.84 7.62 11.82
CA TYR A 143 -17.37 6.58 12.67
C TYR A 143 -18.73 6.95 13.24
N ASN A 144 -19.70 6.06 13.13
CA ASN A 144 -21.00 6.20 13.78
C ASN A 144 -21.06 5.30 15.03
N ILE A 145 -20.91 5.90 16.19
CA ILE A 145 -20.90 5.17 17.47
C ILE A 145 -22.24 4.47 17.79
N LYS A 146 -23.35 4.89 17.16
CA LYS A 146 -24.67 4.29 17.38
C LYS A 146 -24.87 2.99 16.57
N THR A 147 -24.20 2.87 15.43
CA THR A 147 -24.35 1.75 14.51
C THR A 147 -23.10 0.88 14.39
N GLY A 148 -21.94 1.37 14.88
CA GLY A 148 -20.63 0.73 14.68
C GLY A 148 -20.07 0.88 13.26
N GLU A 149 -20.76 1.59 12.38
CA GLU A 149 -20.36 1.77 11.00
C GLU A 149 -19.12 2.68 10.91
N ILE A 150 -18.12 2.28 10.11
CA ILE A 150 -16.88 3.00 9.93
C ILE A 150 -16.46 3.04 8.46
N HIS A 151 -16.01 4.22 8.00
CA HIS A 151 -15.55 4.49 6.65
C HIS A 151 -14.29 5.34 6.67
N ALA A 152 -13.48 5.28 5.60
CA ALA A 152 -12.35 6.18 5.48
C ALA A 152 -12.84 7.61 5.19
N ASN A 153 -12.26 8.59 5.90
CA ASN A 153 -12.57 10.01 5.70
C ASN A 153 -11.75 10.58 4.54
N LEU A 154 -11.96 10.05 3.34
CA LEU A 154 -11.23 10.38 2.13
C LEU A 154 -12.18 10.88 1.03
N PRO A 155 -11.70 11.74 0.12
CA PRO A 155 -12.48 12.18 -1.04
C PRO A 155 -12.90 11.01 -1.94
N TYR A 156 -13.98 11.20 -2.69
CA TYR A 156 -14.36 10.29 -3.77
C TYR A 156 -13.18 10.06 -4.71
N ASN A 157 -12.97 8.81 -5.11
CA ASN A 157 -11.95 8.40 -6.06
C ASN A 157 -10.52 8.85 -5.70
N PHE A 158 -10.21 8.92 -4.40
CA PHE A 158 -8.94 9.47 -3.88
C PHE A 158 -7.69 8.86 -4.54
N PHE A 159 -7.68 7.55 -4.76
CA PHE A 159 -6.58 6.83 -5.43
C PHE A 159 -6.81 6.59 -6.93
N GLU A 160 -7.74 7.30 -7.56
CA GLU A 160 -8.04 7.20 -9.00
C GLU A 160 -8.54 5.81 -9.47
N GLN A 161 -9.16 5.05 -8.56
CA GLN A 161 -9.70 3.71 -8.80
C GLN A 161 -11.23 3.64 -8.87
N GLY A 162 -11.92 4.77 -8.86
CA GLY A 162 -13.37 4.84 -8.91
C GLY A 162 -14.08 4.45 -7.60
N ILE A 163 -13.34 4.30 -6.49
CA ILE A 163 -13.91 3.90 -5.20
C ILE A 163 -14.46 5.12 -4.47
N ASP A 164 -15.69 4.99 -3.98
CA ASP A 164 -16.31 5.95 -3.06
C ASP A 164 -15.97 5.56 -1.62
N TRP A 165 -14.89 6.14 -1.09
CA TRP A 165 -14.37 5.84 0.24
C TRP A 165 -15.31 6.24 1.38
N GLN A 166 -16.22 7.19 1.12
CA GLN A 166 -17.21 7.64 2.11
C GLN A 166 -18.37 6.66 2.26
N ASN A 167 -18.66 5.87 1.24
CA ASN A 167 -19.76 4.91 1.21
C ASN A 167 -19.29 3.45 1.09
N TYR A 168 -17.98 3.22 1.07
CA TYR A 168 -17.43 1.88 0.97
C TYR A 168 -17.55 1.09 2.28
#